data_a1dde9480586873d5f7ea4df06f521a5
#
_entry.id   a1dde9480586873d5f7ea4df06f521a5
#
_cell.length_a   1.000
_cell.length_b   1.000
_cell.length_c   1.000
_cell.angle_alpha   90.00
_cell.angle_beta   90.00
_cell.angle_gamma   90.00
#
_symmetry.space_group_name_H-M   'P 1'
#
loop_
_entity.id
_entity.type
_entity.pdbx_description
1 polymer ?
#
loop_
_entity_poly.entity_id
_entity_poly.type
_entity_poly.pdbx_seq_one_letter_code
_entity_poly.pdbx_strand_id
1 'polypeptide(L)'
;MVVALSPYIAAFRFQHKDEPLHRLVAGRFPAAAHLKEKSARVGWATDTLNDVNGVARTVTSAATLARKRSLPLTVLACESRQPAADFVCENFAPIWETPVPRYEELTLRVPPAIDLIEHCERENYGRILISTPGPVGLAALAAAKLLGVPTAGIYHTDFPRYVAALGG
;
A
#
# COMPACT_ATOMS: atom_id res chain seq x y z
N MET A 1 -4.66 -20.47 -10.42
CA MET A 1 -3.57 -19.99 -9.54
C MET A 1 -4.09 -19.49 -8.19
N VAL A 2 -5.10 -18.64 -8.11
CA VAL A 2 -5.65 -18.11 -6.83
C VAL A 2 -6.15 -19.23 -5.90
N VAL A 3 -6.82 -20.25 -6.42
CA VAL A 3 -7.35 -21.37 -5.63
C VAL A 3 -6.22 -22.20 -4.98
N ALA A 4 -5.08 -22.35 -5.66
CA ALA A 4 -3.94 -23.10 -5.13
C ALA A 4 -3.23 -22.38 -3.97
N LEU A 5 -3.33 -21.04 -3.90
CA LEU A 5 -2.75 -20.24 -2.83
C LEU A 5 -3.70 -20.06 -1.63
N SER A 6 -4.99 -20.40 -1.77
CA SER A 6 -5.99 -20.18 -0.71
C SER A 6 -5.66 -20.88 0.62
N PRO A 7 -5.10 -22.11 0.68
CA PRO A 7 -4.71 -22.72 1.95
C PRO A 7 -3.59 -21.96 2.64
N TYR A 8 -2.62 -21.45 1.88
CA TYR A 8 -1.49 -20.67 2.41
C TYR A 8 -1.96 -19.30 2.94
N ILE A 9 -2.85 -18.64 2.21
CA ILE A 9 -3.47 -17.38 2.64
C ILE A 9 -4.29 -17.60 3.92
N ALA A 10 -5.05 -18.70 4.00
CA ALA A 10 -5.81 -19.04 5.19
C ALA A 10 -4.86 -19.31 6.38
N ALA A 11 -3.81 -20.14 6.18
CA ALA A 11 -2.82 -20.43 7.20
C ALA A 11 -2.13 -19.14 7.70
N PHE A 12 -1.73 -18.24 6.78
CA PHE A 12 -1.16 -16.96 7.12
C PHE A 12 -2.09 -16.13 8.00
N ARG A 13 -3.39 -16.04 7.65
CA ARG A 13 -4.37 -15.32 8.45
C ARG A 13 -4.59 -15.92 9.85
N PHE A 14 -4.51 -17.25 9.97
CA PHE A 14 -4.67 -17.92 11.25
C PHE A 14 -3.43 -17.83 12.14
N GLN A 15 -2.24 -17.71 11.55
CA GLN A 15 -0.98 -17.59 12.30
C GLN A 15 -0.64 -16.14 12.68
N HIS A 16 -1.12 -15.16 11.90
CA HIS A 16 -0.76 -13.76 12.07
C HIS A 16 -1.88 -12.97 12.76
N LYS A 17 -1.51 -12.37 13.88
CA LYS A 17 -2.28 -11.38 14.63
C LYS A 17 -3.73 -11.78 14.92
N ASP A 18 -3.92 -12.78 15.78
CA ASP A 18 -5.17 -12.89 16.53
C ASP A 18 -5.29 -11.65 17.45
N GLU A 19 -5.77 -10.54 16.87
CA GLU A 19 -5.96 -9.29 17.60
C GLU A 19 -6.80 -9.44 18.88
N PRO A 20 -7.88 -10.23 18.93
CA PRO A 20 -8.60 -10.54 20.15
C PRO A 20 -7.71 -11.19 21.21
N LEU A 21 -6.91 -12.18 20.84
CA LEU A 21 -5.97 -12.83 21.73
C LEU A 21 -4.89 -11.86 22.21
N HIS A 22 -4.30 -11.07 21.31
CA HIS A 22 -3.31 -10.06 21.68
C HIS A 22 -3.86 -9.03 22.68
N ARG A 23 -5.09 -8.56 22.49
CA ARG A 23 -5.74 -7.64 23.44
C ARG A 23 -6.00 -8.29 24.79
N LEU A 24 -6.38 -9.57 24.81
CA LEU A 24 -6.61 -10.32 26.02
C LEU A 24 -5.29 -10.53 26.81
N VAL A 25 -4.23 -10.94 26.10
CA VAL A 25 -2.89 -11.11 26.67
C VAL A 25 -2.35 -9.77 27.20
N ALA A 26 -2.41 -8.71 26.40
CA ALA A 26 -1.99 -7.38 26.82
C ALA A 26 -2.81 -6.82 27.99
N GLY A 27 -4.06 -7.29 28.17
CA GLY A 27 -4.88 -6.96 29.33
C GLY A 27 -4.47 -7.67 30.62
N ARG A 28 -3.88 -8.86 30.49
CA ARG A 28 -3.48 -9.73 31.63
C ARG A 28 -2.02 -9.53 32.03
N PHE A 29 -1.16 -9.17 31.11
CA PHE A 29 0.29 -9.11 31.31
C PHE A 29 0.82 -7.69 31.03
N PRO A 30 1.28 -6.92 32.03
CA PRO A 30 1.80 -5.57 31.84
C PRO A 30 2.96 -5.48 30.84
N ALA A 31 3.82 -6.51 30.79
CA ALA A 31 4.92 -6.59 29.83
C ALA A 31 4.45 -6.64 28.35
N ALA A 32 3.20 -7.04 28.12
CA ALA A 32 2.60 -7.12 26.78
C ALA A 32 1.73 -5.88 26.45
N ALA A 33 1.76 -4.84 27.25
CA ALA A 33 0.94 -3.63 27.05
C ALA A 33 1.19 -2.95 25.71
N HIS A 34 2.43 -3.04 25.19
CA HIS A 34 2.81 -2.52 23.85
C HIS A 34 2.02 -3.17 22.69
N LEU A 35 1.44 -4.36 22.89
CA LEU A 35 0.61 -5.02 21.90
C LEU A 35 -0.76 -4.35 21.70
N LYS A 36 -1.16 -3.45 22.61
CA LYS A 36 -2.43 -2.69 22.52
C LYS A 36 -2.35 -1.48 21.61
N GLU A 37 -1.16 -0.94 21.40
CA GLU A 37 -1.01 0.32 20.68
C GLU A 37 -1.19 0.10 19.18
N LYS A 38 -2.19 0.78 18.61
CA LYS A 38 -2.29 0.90 17.17
C LYS A 38 -1.16 1.81 16.69
N SER A 39 -0.41 1.36 15.72
CA SER A 39 0.63 2.17 15.13
C SER A 39 0.04 3.47 14.52
N ALA A 40 0.72 4.59 14.74
CA ALA A 40 0.40 5.85 14.06
C ALA A 40 0.94 5.90 12.63
N ARG A 41 1.72 4.89 12.20
CA ARG A 41 2.33 4.84 10.87
C ARG A 41 1.28 4.70 9.78
N VAL A 42 1.48 5.44 8.70
CA VAL A 42 0.61 5.43 7.53
C VAL A 42 1.42 4.99 6.31
N GLY A 43 0.98 3.93 5.65
CA GLY A 43 1.45 3.57 4.31
C GLY A 43 0.59 4.27 3.26
N TRP A 44 1.17 4.79 2.20
CA TRP A 44 0.44 5.41 1.09
C TRP A 44 0.84 4.78 -0.23
N ALA A 45 0.01 3.88 -0.75
CA ALA A 45 0.24 3.16 -1.99
C ALA A 45 -0.17 4.01 -3.21
N THR A 46 0.73 4.06 -4.19
CA THR A 46 0.52 4.75 -5.46
C THR A 46 1.21 4.02 -6.60
N ASP A 47 0.57 3.99 -7.77
CA ASP A 47 1.11 3.38 -8.99
C ASP A 47 1.81 4.40 -9.90
N THR A 48 1.72 5.70 -9.58
CA THR A 48 2.07 6.78 -10.51
C THR A 48 3.04 7.79 -9.91
N LEU A 49 3.97 7.35 -9.05
CA LEU A 49 4.82 8.26 -8.29
C LEU A 49 5.72 9.13 -9.19
N ASN A 50 6.27 8.55 -10.26
CA ASN A 50 7.17 9.22 -11.21
C ASN A 50 6.45 9.75 -12.45
N ASP A 51 5.13 9.59 -12.54
CA ASP A 51 4.37 10.08 -13.69
C ASP A 51 4.14 11.59 -13.61
N VAL A 52 4.03 12.22 -14.78
CA VAL A 52 3.70 13.64 -14.87
C VAL A 52 2.18 13.83 -14.81
N ASN A 53 1.60 13.67 -13.63
CA ASN A 53 0.17 13.81 -13.42
C ASN A 53 -0.18 14.44 -12.05
N GLY A 54 -1.46 14.79 -11.88
CA GLY A 54 -1.95 15.44 -10.66
C GLY A 54 -1.88 14.55 -9.42
N VAL A 55 -2.00 13.22 -9.58
CA VAL A 55 -1.91 12.26 -8.48
C VAL A 55 -0.49 12.22 -7.92
N ALA A 56 0.51 12.03 -8.80
CA ALA A 56 1.92 12.04 -8.42
C ALA A 56 2.30 13.33 -7.70
N ARG A 57 1.85 14.48 -8.24
CA ARG A 57 2.09 15.79 -7.61
C ARG A 57 1.47 15.90 -6.23
N THR A 58 0.26 15.41 -6.06
CA THR A 58 -0.46 15.43 -4.75
C THR A 58 0.26 14.55 -3.74
N VAL A 59 0.60 13.31 -4.12
CA VAL A 59 1.32 12.36 -3.25
C VAL A 59 2.67 12.95 -2.84
N THR A 60 3.47 13.44 -3.79
CA THR A 60 4.79 14.02 -3.55
C THR A 60 4.71 15.22 -2.62
N SER A 61 3.78 16.16 -2.87
CA SER A 61 3.62 17.36 -2.04
C SER A 61 3.21 17.01 -0.61
N ALA A 62 2.25 16.11 -0.46
CA ALA A 62 1.78 15.68 0.86
C ALA A 62 2.84 14.89 1.62
N ALA A 63 3.58 13.99 0.96
CA ALA A 63 4.65 13.20 1.58
C ALA A 63 5.83 14.09 2.01
N THR A 64 6.21 15.07 1.18
CA THR A 64 7.22 16.08 1.55
C THR A 64 6.79 16.90 2.77
N LEU A 65 5.52 17.31 2.81
CA LEU A 65 4.98 18.04 3.96
C LEU A 65 4.94 17.16 5.22
N ALA A 66 4.55 15.89 5.07
CA ALA A 66 4.55 14.93 6.17
C ALA A 66 5.96 14.77 6.76
N ARG A 67 6.99 14.64 5.92
CA ARG A 67 8.39 14.60 6.37
C ARG A 67 8.81 15.87 7.11
N LYS A 68 8.51 17.04 6.56
CA LYS A 68 8.81 18.34 7.22
C LYS A 68 8.15 18.47 8.59
N ARG A 69 7.01 17.82 8.80
CA ARG A 69 6.27 17.80 10.06
C ARG A 69 6.57 16.58 10.93
N SER A 70 7.53 15.76 10.56
CA SER A 70 7.88 14.51 11.26
C SER A 70 6.69 13.56 11.44
N LEU A 71 5.75 13.57 10.50
CA LEU A 71 4.62 12.62 10.50
C LEU A 71 5.09 11.27 9.95
N PRO A 72 4.65 10.15 10.56
CA PRO A 72 5.11 8.81 10.20
C PRO A 72 4.39 8.28 8.95
N LEU A 73 4.66 8.89 7.80
CA LEU A 73 4.12 8.54 6.48
C LEU A 73 5.21 7.91 5.63
N THR A 74 4.92 6.75 5.04
CA THR A 74 5.75 6.09 4.03
C THR A 74 4.98 5.94 2.74
N VAL A 75 5.51 6.41 1.63
CA VAL A 75 4.97 6.15 0.30
C VAL A 75 5.40 4.76 -0.14
N LEU A 76 4.46 3.95 -0.64
CA LEU A 76 4.69 2.61 -1.20
C LEU A 76 4.54 2.72 -2.72
N ALA A 77 5.63 2.51 -3.44
CA ALA A 77 5.67 2.63 -4.89
C ALA A 77 6.31 1.41 -5.55
N CYS A 78 6.11 1.27 -6.85
CA CYS A 78 6.76 0.23 -7.66
C CYS A 78 7.35 0.87 -8.90
N GLU A 79 8.63 1.18 -8.82
CA GLU A 79 9.36 1.87 -9.88
C GLU A 79 10.60 1.09 -10.27
N SER A 80 10.95 1.08 -11.56
CA SER A 80 12.12 0.38 -12.08
C SER A 80 13.43 0.98 -11.58
N ARG A 81 13.40 2.24 -11.13
CA ARG A 81 14.52 2.93 -10.47
C ARG A 81 14.07 3.54 -9.17
N GLN A 82 14.96 3.54 -8.18
CA GLN A 82 14.66 4.19 -6.90
C GLN A 82 14.26 5.65 -7.12
N PRO A 83 13.07 6.06 -6.65
CA PRO A 83 12.62 7.44 -6.77
C PRO A 83 13.57 8.40 -6.05
N ALA A 84 13.92 9.51 -6.70
CA ALA A 84 14.64 10.60 -6.07
C ALA A 84 13.66 11.44 -5.24
N ALA A 85 13.31 10.95 -4.05
CA ALA A 85 12.27 11.52 -3.21
C ALA A 85 12.85 12.25 -1.99
N ASP A 86 12.33 13.42 -1.69
CA ASP A 86 12.60 14.15 -0.45
C ASP A 86 11.55 13.80 0.62
N PHE A 87 11.25 12.50 0.77
CA PHE A 87 10.33 11.92 1.75
C PHE A 87 10.62 10.42 1.91
N VAL A 88 10.00 9.78 2.90
CA VAL A 88 10.16 8.34 3.12
C VAL A 88 9.39 7.58 2.05
N CYS A 89 10.11 6.83 1.23
CA CYS A 89 9.55 6.03 0.15
C CYS A 89 10.15 4.62 0.18
N GLU A 90 9.28 3.62 0.25
CA GLU A 90 9.63 2.22 -0.02
C GLU A 90 9.30 1.92 -1.46
N ASN A 91 10.32 1.55 -2.21
CA ASN A 91 10.19 1.21 -3.61
C ASN A 91 10.36 -0.30 -3.83
N PHE A 92 9.35 -0.94 -4.37
CA PHE A 92 9.39 -2.34 -4.76
C PHE A 92 9.77 -2.43 -6.23
N ALA A 93 10.92 -3.03 -6.52
CA ALA A 93 11.30 -3.27 -7.92
C ALA A 93 10.24 -4.13 -8.62
N PRO A 94 9.74 -3.74 -9.79
CA PRO A 94 8.68 -4.47 -10.48
C PRO A 94 9.16 -5.86 -10.89
N ILE A 95 8.32 -6.88 -10.68
CA ILE A 95 8.53 -8.24 -11.21
C ILE A 95 8.09 -8.35 -12.68
N TRP A 96 7.27 -7.42 -13.13
CA TRP A 96 6.81 -7.29 -14.49
C TRP A 96 6.34 -5.87 -14.76
N GLU A 97 6.59 -5.37 -15.97
CA GLU A 97 6.10 -4.07 -16.42
C GLU A 97 5.69 -4.10 -17.88
N THR A 98 4.70 -3.30 -18.24
CA THR A 98 4.24 -3.14 -19.62
C THR A 98 3.62 -1.77 -19.82
N PRO A 99 3.83 -1.15 -21.01
CA PRO A 99 3.10 0.05 -21.39
C PRO A 99 1.60 -0.23 -21.47
N VAL A 100 0.78 0.77 -21.13
CA VAL A 100 -0.67 0.66 -21.29
C VAL A 100 -1.02 0.88 -22.76
N PRO A 101 -1.72 -0.07 -23.42
CA PRO A 101 -2.17 0.13 -24.80
C PRO A 101 -2.95 1.43 -24.95
N ARG A 102 -2.66 2.23 -25.98
CA ARG A 102 -3.21 3.57 -26.24
C ARG A 102 -2.78 4.69 -25.28
N TYR A 103 -2.00 4.38 -24.24
CA TYR A 103 -1.46 5.34 -23.27
C TYR A 103 0.00 4.98 -23.01
N GLU A 104 0.85 5.14 -24.02
CA GLU A 104 2.26 4.74 -23.97
C GLU A 104 3.06 5.47 -22.88
N GLU A 105 2.56 6.62 -22.43
CA GLU A 105 3.12 7.37 -21.30
C GLU A 105 2.88 6.69 -19.92
N LEU A 106 1.91 5.76 -19.85
CA LEU A 106 1.60 5.03 -18.64
C LEU A 106 2.18 3.62 -18.71
N THR A 107 2.93 3.26 -17.70
CA THR A 107 3.46 1.90 -17.53
C THR A 107 2.82 1.23 -16.33
N LEU A 108 2.19 0.08 -16.56
CA LEU A 108 1.75 -0.79 -15.46
C LEU A 108 2.96 -1.54 -14.92
N ARG A 109 3.18 -1.46 -13.61
CA ARG A 109 4.26 -2.15 -12.91
C ARG A 109 3.67 -3.04 -11.82
N VAL A 110 3.99 -4.31 -11.86
CA VAL A 110 3.50 -5.29 -10.89
C VAL A 110 4.55 -5.44 -9.78
N PRO A 111 4.20 -5.08 -8.53
CA PRO A 111 5.12 -5.25 -7.41
C PRO A 111 5.23 -6.72 -7.00
N PRO A 112 6.34 -7.12 -6.36
CA PRO A 112 6.45 -8.40 -5.67
C PRO A 112 5.49 -8.40 -4.47
N ALA A 113 4.34 -9.04 -4.62
CA ALA A 113 3.25 -8.97 -3.64
C ALA A 113 3.65 -9.50 -2.26
N ILE A 114 4.52 -10.51 -2.21
CA ILE A 114 5.00 -11.10 -0.95
C ILE A 114 5.87 -10.10 -0.20
N ASP A 115 6.83 -9.47 -0.87
CA ASP A 115 7.72 -8.48 -0.26
C ASP A 115 6.94 -7.26 0.26
N LEU A 116 5.89 -6.87 -0.48
CA LEU A 116 4.99 -5.79 -0.04
C LEU A 116 4.20 -6.18 1.21
N ILE A 117 3.70 -7.43 1.29
CA ILE A 117 3.00 -7.94 2.48
C ILE A 117 3.96 -7.98 3.68
N GLU A 118 5.16 -8.54 3.51
CA GLU A 118 6.19 -8.62 4.55
C GLU A 118 6.61 -7.23 5.04
N HIS A 119 6.78 -6.28 4.12
CA HIS A 119 7.04 -4.89 4.47
C HIS A 119 5.91 -4.29 5.30
N CYS A 120 4.66 -4.44 4.86
CA CYS A 120 3.50 -3.93 5.60
C CYS A 120 3.38 -4.54 7.00
N GLU A 121 3.71 -5.83 7.15
CA GLU A 121 3.73 -6.51 8.43
C GLU A 121 4.84 -5.96 9.34
N ARG A 122 6.07 -5.87 8.83
CA ARG A 122 7.24 -5.37 9.56
C ARG A 122 7.05 -3.94 10.04
N GLU A 123 6.54 -3.06 9.16
CA GLU A 123 6.32 -1.65 9.47
C GLU A 123 5.10 -1.41 10.37
N ASN A 124 4.23 -2.42 10.52
CA ASN A 124 3.05 -2.37 11.38
C ASN A 124 2.18 -1.12 11.16
N TYR A 125 1.80 -0.85 9.91
CA TYR A 125 0.98 0.31 9.59
C TYR A 125 -0.36 0.30 10.33
N GLY A 126 -0.73 1.44 10.92
CA GLY A 126 -2.05 1.63 11.52
C GLY A 126 -3.14 1.91 10.49
N ARG A 127 -2.74 2.36 9.28
CA ARG A 127 -3.62 2.60 8.12
C ARG A 127 -2.83 2.55 6.82
N ILE A 128 -3.50 2.10 5.75
CA ILE A 128 -2.97 2.19 4.39
C ILE A 128 -3.90 3.04 3.54
N LEU A 129 -3.35 4.10 2.93
CA LEU A 129 -4.01 4.93 1.92
C LEU A 129 -3.73 4.37 0.54
N ILE A 130 -4.71 4.42 -0.36
CA ILE A 130 -4.61 3.93 -1.73
C ILE A 130 -5.06 5.05 -2.66
N SER A 131 -4.12 5.56 -3.48
CA SER A 131 -4.40 6.63 -4.44
C SER A 131 -4.93 6.13 -5.77
N THR A 132 -4.45 4.96 -6.21
CA THR A 132 -4.74 4.44 -7.54
C THR A 132 -5.15 2.96 -7.44
N PRO A 133 -6.13 2.52 -8.24
CA PRO A 133 -6.55 1.11 -8.28
C PRO A 133 -5.66 0.25 -9.20
N GLY A 134 -4.40 0.63 -9.39
CA GLY A 134 -3.43 -0.13 -10.17
C GLY A 134 -2.80 -1.30 -9.38
N PRO A 135 -1.77 -1.96 -9.94
CA PRO A 135 -1.18 -3.15 -9.34
C PRO A 135 -0.64 -2.93 -7.92
N VAL A 136 -0.01 -1.78 -7.65
CA VAL A 136 0.49 -1.44 -6.30
C VAL A 136 -0.67 -1.21 -5.34
N GLY A 137 -1.68 -0.45 -5.77
CA GLY A 137 -2.87 -0.20 -4.96
C GLY A 137 -3.62 -1.49 -4.62
N LEU A 138 -3.76 -2.41 -5.57
CA LEU A 138 -4.40 -3.70 -5.37
C LEU A 138 -3.58 -4.62 -4.45
N ALA A 139 -2.26 -4.66 -4.63
CA ALA A 139 -1.36 -5.43 -3.75
C ALA A 139 -1.40 -4.89 -2.31
N ALA A 140 -1.38 -3.57 -2.14
CA ALA A 140 -1.50 -2.92 -0.84
C ALA A 140 -2.86 -3.17 -0.17
N LEU A 141 -3.96 -3.17 -0.96
CA LEU A 141 -5.29 -3.54 -0.47
C LEU A 141 -5.33 -5.00 0.00
N ALA A 142 -4.73 -5.92 -0.77
CA ALA A 142 -4.64 -7.32 -0.40
C ALA A 142 -3.82 -7.50 0.88
N ALA A 143 -2.65 -6.87 0.98
CA ALA A 143 -1.81 -6.88 2.18
C ALA A 143 -2.59 -6.34 3.40
N ALA A 144 -3.25 -5.20 3.26
CA ALA A 144 -4.06 -4.61 4.33
C ALA A 144 -5.18 -5.54 4.80
N LYS A 145 -5.88 -6.20 3.86
CA LYS A 145 -6.92 -7.18 4.18
C LYS A 145 -6.38 -8.41 4.91
N LEU A 146 -5.22 -8.92 4.48
CA LEU A 146 -4.57 -10.05 5.13
C LEU A 146 -4.11 -9.70 6.56
N LEU A 147 -3.55 -8.52 6.74
CA LEU A 147 -2.99 -8.05 8.01
C LEU A 147 -4.03 -7.39 8.94
N GLY A 148 -5.29 -7.24 8.50
CA GLY A 148 -6.31 -6.57 9.30
C GLY A 148 -6.09 -5.05 9.45
N VAL A 149 -5.32 -4.43 8.53
CA VAL A 149 -5.03 -2.99 8.55
C VAL A 149 -6.17 -2.20 7.89
N PRO A 150 -6.70 -1.14 8.53
CA PRO A 150 -7.69 -0.27 7.92
C PRO A 150 -7.17 0.40 6.64
N THR A 151 -8.02 0.50 5.64
CA THR A 151 -7.68 1.18 4.37
C THR A 151 -8.58 2.38 4.12
N ALA A 152 -8.06 3.37 3.38
CA ALA A 152 -8.85 4.45 2.81
C ALA A 152 -8.42 4.68 1.36
N GLY A 153 -9.39 4.74 0.46
CA GLY A 153 -9.17 5.13 -0.93
C GLY A 153 -9.19 6.64 -1.07
N ILE A 154 -8.30 7.20 -1.86
CA ILE A 154 -8.30 8.61 -2.22
C ILE A 154 -8.80 8.70 -3.65
N TYR A 155 -9.91 9.41 -3.83
CA TYR A 155 -10.52 9.57 -5.14
C TYR A 155 -9.87 10.76 -5.87
N HIS A 156 -9.01 10.46 -6.83
CA HIS A 156 -8.31 11.47 -7.64
C HIS A 156 -8.91 11.64 -9.04
N THR A 157 -9.55 10.58 -9.57
CA THR A 157 -9.99 10.53 -10.97
C THR A 157 -11.35 9.83 -11.06
N ASP A 158 -12.29 10.42 -11.79
CA ASP A 158 -13.56 9.79 -12.12
C ASP A 158 -13.36 8.72 -13.20
N PHE A 159 -12.84 7.56 -12.79
CA PHE A 159 -12.59 6.43 -13.68
C PHE A 159 -13.83 6.01 -14.49
N PRO A 160 -15.05 5.92 -13.91
CA PRO A 160 -16.24 5.58 -14.68
C PRO A 160 -16.53 6.56 -15.83
N ARG A 161 -16.39 7.87 -15.57
CA ARG A 161 -16.53 8.89 -16.62
C ARG A 161 -15.43 8.83 -17.66
N TYR A 162 -14.22 8.56 -17.21
CA TYR A 162 -13.07 8.45 -18.10
C TYR A 162 -13.22 7.25 -19.05
N VAL A 163 -13.58 6.08 -18.52
CA VAL A 163 -13.82 4.87 -19.32
C VAL A 163 -14.99 5.07 -20.28
N ALA A 164 -16.09 5.70 -19.83
CA ALA A 164 -17.23 6.01 -20.69
C ALA A 164 -16.86 6.96 -21.84
N ALA A 165 -15.96 7.91 -21.62
CA ALA A 165 -15.48 8.81 -22.66
C ALA A 165 -14.55 8.13 -23.68
N LEU A 166 -13.95 7.00 -23.34
CA LEU A 166 -13.05 6.23 -24.20
C LEU A 166 -13.74 5.11 -24.96
N GLY A 167 -14.90 4.66 -24.49
CA GLY A 167 -15.67 3.55 -25.06
C GLY A 167 -16.76 3.98 -26.05
N GLY A 168 -16.86 5.28 -26.38
CA GLY A 168 -17.81 5.85 -27.36
C GLY A 168 -17.25 5.88 -28.76
#